data_ae6e0836208c826bcd9c7c408789ce14
#
_entry.id   ae6e0836208c826bcd9c7c408789ce14
#
_cell.length_a   1.000
_cell.length_b   1.000
_cell.length_c   1.000
_cell.angle_alpha   90.00
_cell.angle_beta   90.00
_cell.angle_gamma   90.00
#
_symmetry.space_group_name_H-M   'P 1'
#
loop_
_entity.id
_entity.type
_entity.pdbx_description
1 polymer ?
#
loop_
_entity_poly.entity_id
_entity_poly.type
_entity_poly.pdbx_seq_one_letter_code
_entity_poly.pdbx_strand_id
1 'polypeptide(L)'
;MADDDGPWYAGLIDEWDKEHRARAIENGKLVVAMRMRGHSADGFTYDPWYEPYIRRLGLLPIVLQFKRRAPPVNHTALTALVDRWRPETHSFHLPCGELTMTLEDMAMISGLPIDGQADTGRVSVVNWRKQTGILIDVQPDDPQEGKADTARVRHSWLKLVRGDTNPCPLGANDVVVQQYARAYLWYVLTKVVFSDATGNSALWMFLELLNNWDTQYSWGSAALAYLYRQLDLACRRKGDTSSLSGFVWSLSVWMWERIPVGRPDFKNPLMANPRGNHDGLHDDDPYQRPTLAYYWEQVTVYTGSSHVRYKCYMNELDTLTAEQVYWLPYVEDCDFDLNEMCTRDSHLWRARCPMICFFAVEWHFVDRVARQFGRRQGIPIEESKEEMLSLHRFDRRNNQDISDWANKHRAWIEIRNQGDTLVQSENRPHNQSAYQKYQVWYADRYGLKLKPGWTHEEWSELVSEDPETAQGYQTFNTAVRDARGAHVDYAPMHDEMGRELLLCVNDANVALSHPPGGALSERTLRSTMEKFKKRFHKMAQMLSCHGAQSSDVYAPK
;
A
#
# COMPACT_ATOMS: atom_id res chain seq x y z
N MET A 1 37.38 21.10 4.23
CA MET A 1 36.13 20.88 4.96
C MET A 1 36.15 19.41 5.34
N ALA A 2 36.19 19.10 6.63
CA ALA A 2 36.14 17.73 7.09
C ALA A 2 34.78 17.15 6.61
N ASP A 3 34.81 16.06 5.85
CA ASP A 3 33.64 15.24 5.61
C ASP A 3 33.16 14.81 6.99
N ASP A 4 31.98 15.33 7.36
CA ASP A 4 31.29 14.88 8.54
C ASP A 4 30.76 13.48 8.18
N ASP A 5 31.51 12.46 8.58
CA ASP A 5 31.34 11.07 8.13
C ASP A 5 30.10 10.39 8.72
N GLY A 6 29.30 11.10 9.52
CA GLY A 6 28.11 10.59 10.18
C GLY A 6 26.80 10.64 9.35
N PRO A 7 25.70 10.08 9.85
CA PRO A 7 24.38 10.24 9.26
C PRO A 7 23.90 11.68 9.39
N TRP A 8 23.06 12.15 8.45
CA TRP A 8 22.53 13.53 8.52
C TRP A 8 21.71 13.81 9.78
N TYR A 9 21.03 12.79 10.28
CA TYR A 9 20.16 12.87 11.43
C TYR A 9 20.35 11.67 12.36
N ALA A 10 20.18 11.88 13.65
CA ALA A 10 20.44 10.88 14.66
C ALA A 10 19.56 9.61 14.56
N GLY A 11 18.39 9.72 13.93
CA GLY A 11 17.49 8.59 13.68
C GLY A 11 17.92 7.66 12.57
N LEU A 12 18.83 8.09 11.68
CA LEU A 12 19.27 7.32 10.52
C LEU A 12 20.39 6.34 10.86
N ILE A 13 20.50 5.24 10.11
CA ILE A 13 21.61 4.30 10.16
C ILE A 13 22.68 4.78 9.18
N ASP A 14 23.89 5.02 9.68
CA ASP A 14 24.98 5.64 8.93
C ASP A 14 25.28 4.93 7.61
N GLU A 15 25.41 3.60 7.60
CA GLU A 15 25.70 2.82 6.40
C GLU A 15 24.61 3.00 5.33
N TRP A 16 23.33 2.99 5.73
CA TRP A 16 22.19 3.11 4.83
C TRP A 16 22.04 4.53 4.32
N ASP A 17 22.23 5.52 5.19
CA ASP A 17 22.15 6.93 4.82
C ASP A 17 23.25 7.34 3.82
N LYS A 18 24.50 6.90 4.00
CA LYS A 18 25.59 7.14 3.05
C LYS A 18 25.30 6.59 1.65
N GLU A 19 24.69 5.42 1.56
CA GLU A 19 24.31 4.80 0.29
C GLU A 19 23.01 5.37 -0.30
N HIS A 20 22.23 6.08 0.49
CA HIS A 20 20.88 6.51 0.11
C HIS A 20 20.89 7.49 -1.06
N ARG A 21 19.89 7.39 -1.94
CA ARG A 21 19.71 8.28 -3.12
C ARG A 21 19.56 9.75 -2.71
N ALA A 22 18.96 10.03 -1.56
CA ALA A 22 18.81 11.37 -1.00
C ALA A 22 20.14 12.12 -0.88
N ARG A 23 21.22 11.45 -0.46
CA ARG A 23 22.57 12.04 -0.39
C ARG A 23 23.07 12.51 -1.76
N ALA A 24 22.77 11.77 -2.82
CA ALA A 24 23.17 12.18 -4.18
C ALA A 24 22.36 13.39 -4.64
N ILE A 25 21.08 13.45 -4.32
CA ILE A 25 20.15 14.54 -4.71
C ILE A 25 20.54 15.85 -4.01
N GLU A 26 20.81 15.84 -2.71
CA GLU A 26 21.27 17.04 -2.00
C GLU A 26 22.61 17.56 -2.52
N ASN A 27 23.50 16.67 -2.93
CA ASN A 27 24.77 17.04 -3.53
C ASN A 27 24.66 17.49 -5.00
N GLY A 28 23.44 17.75 -5.49
CA GLY A 28 23.19 18.22 -6.86
C GLY A 28 23.44 17.18 -7.95
N LYS A 29 23.61 15.90 -7.58
CA LYS A 29 23.80 14.83 -8.58
C LYS A 29 22.47 14.45 -9.17
N LEU A 30 22.43 14.34 -10.49
CA LEU A 30 21.27 13.82 -11.23
C LEU A 30 21.00 12.37 -10.82
N VAL A 31 19.79 12.10 -10.37
CA VAL A 31 19.34 10.76 -10.07
C VAL A 31 18.30 10.34 -11.11
N VAL A 32 18.59 9.25 -11.81
CA VAL A 32 17.74 8.77 -12.91
C VAL A 32 16.45 8.19 -12.37
N ALA A 33 15.33 8.45 -13.07
CA ALA A 33 14.06 7.84 -12.77
C ALA A 33 14.12 6.31 -12.88
N MET A 34 13.57 5.63 -11.88
CA MET A 34 13.61 4.17 -11.80
C MET A 34 12.68 3.50 -12.81
N ARG A 35 13.05 2.31 -13.24
CA ARG A 35 12.14 1.40 -13.96
C ARG A 35 11.27 0.67 -12.94
N MET A 36 9.98 0.66 -13.19
CA MET A 36 9.03 -0.10 -12.36
C MET A 36 8.86 -1.50 -12.96
N ARG A 37 8.93 -2.53 -12.11
CA ARG A 37 8.81 -3.93 -12.51
C ARG A 37 7.52 -4.51 -11.95
N GLY A 38 6.95 -5.51 -12.65
CA GLY A 38 5.83 -6.26 -12.10
C GLY A 38 4.48 -5.52 -12.09
N HIS A 39 4.10 -4.89 -13.18
CA HIS A 39 2.84 -4.14 -13.26
C HIS A 39 1.81 -4.71 -14.25
N SER A 40 2.12 -5.80 -14.97
CA SER A 40 1.17 -6.47 -15.86
C SER A 40 1.46 -7.97 -15.96
N ALA A 41 0.43 -8.76 -16.22
CA ALA A 41 0.49 -10.22 -16.35
C ALA A 41 -0.03 -10.68 -17.73
N ASP A 42 0.51 -10.13 -18.81
CA ASP A 42 0.06 -10.42 -20.17
C ASP A 42 0.55 -11.79 -20.68
N GLY A 43 -0.25 -12.41 -21.56
CA GLY A 43 0.10 -13.64 -22.26
C GLY A 43 -0.03 -14.90 -21.43
N PHE A 44 -0.85 -14.87 -20.39
CA PHE A 44 -1.26 -16.02 -19.61
C PHE A 44 -2.69 -15.80 -19.12
N THR A 45 -3.65 -16.25 -19.91
CA THR A 45 -5.07 -15.98 -19.66
C THR A 45 -5.61 -16.82 -18.50
N TYR A 46 -6.43 -16.17 -17.66
CA TYR A 46 -7.17 -16.85 -16.61
C TYR A 46 -8.24 -17.76 -17.20
N ASP A 47 -8.27 -19.02 -16.71
CA ASP A 47 -9.33 -19.97 -17.02
C ASP A 47 -10.25 -20.14 -15.78
N PRO A 48 -11.59 -20.01 -15.92
CA PRO A 48 -12.53 -20.20 -14.83
C PRO A 48 -12.42 -21.55 -14.11
N TRP A 49 -11.89 -22.59 -14.75
CA TRP A 49 -11.66 -23.89 -14.12
C TRP A 49 -10.63 -23.83 -12.99
N TYR A 50 -9.78 -22.80 -12.94
CA TYR A 50 -8.80 -22.60 -11.86
C TYR A 50 -9.43 -22.02 -10.59
N GLU A 51 -10.62 -21.42 -10.68
CA GLU A 51 -11.25 -20.66 -9.60
C GLU A 51 -11.37 -21.43 -8.28
N PRO A 52 -11.82 -22.70 -8.23
CA PRO A 52 -11.96 -23.41 -6.96
C PRO A 52 -10.66 -23.51 -6.16
N TYR A 53 -9.52 -23.64 -6.84
CA TYR A 53 -8.20 -23.71 -6.20
C TYR A 53 -7.69 -22.34 -5.79
N ILE A 54 -7.87 -21.34 -6.65
CA ILE A 54 -7.46 -19.95 -6.40
C ILE A 54 -8.23 -19.38 -5.21
N ARG A 55 -9.53 -19.66 -5.12
CA ARG A 55 -10.41 -19.25 -4.02
C ARG A 55 -9.95 -19.84 -2.69
N ARG A 56 -9.58 -21.12 -2.66
CA ARG A 56 -9.08 -21.82 -1.45
C ARG A 56 -7.82 -21.17 -0.89
N LEU A 57 -6.96 -20.61 -1.72
CA LEU A 57 -5.75 -19.89 -1.31
C LEU A 57 -5.99 -18.41 -0.97
N GLY A 58 -7.23 -17.91 -1.12
CA GLY A 58 -7.54 -16.48 -0.91
C GLY A 58 -6.97 -15.54 -1.98
N LEU A 59 -6.60 -16.08 -3.16
CA LEU A 59 -5.96 -15.29 -4.24
C LEU A 59 -6.95 -14.84 -5.32
N LEU A 60 -8.24 -15.15 -5.20
CA LEU A 60 -9.22 -14.83 -6.23
C LEU A 60 -9.35 -13.31 -6.48
N PRO A 61 -9.39 -12.42 -5.47
CA PRO A 61 -9.54 -10.99 -5.72
C PRO A 61 -8.45 -10.41 -6.61
N ILE A 62 -7.18 -10.77 -6.35
CA ILE A 62 -6.04 -10.29 -7.14
C ILE A 62 -6.07 -10.85 -8.58
N VAL A 63 -6.48 -12.10 -8.75
CA VAL A 63 -6.61 -12.73 -10.06
C VAL A 63 -7.71 -12.05 -10.88
N LEU A 64 -8.86 -11.77 -10.29
CA LEU A 64 -9.96 -11.05 -10.93
C LEU A 64 -9.56 -9.62 -11.31
N GLN A 65 -8.75 -8.95 -10.49
CA GLN A 65 -8.20 -7.63 -10.82
C GLN A 65 -7.36 -7.68 -12.10
N PHE A 66 -6.50 -8.72 -12.26
CA PHE A 66 -5.71 -8.91 -13.48
C PHE A 66 -6.55 -9.32 -14.68
N LYS A 67 -7.59 -10.13 -14.48
CA LYS A 67 -8.55 -10.46 -15.53
C LYS A 67 -9.23 -9.21 -16.09
N ARG A 68 -9.52 -8.22 -15.25
CA ARG A 68 -10.03 -6.91 -15.70
C ARG A 68 -8.89 -6.06 -16.27
N ARG A 69 -8.13 -5.44 -15.42
CA ARG A 69 -6.95 -4.63 -15.77
C ARG A 69 -6.18 -4.23 -14.52
N ALA A 70 -4.85 -4.32 -14.57
CA ALA A 70 -4.03 -3.74 -13.52
C ALA A 70 -4.07 -2.19 -13.58
N PRO A 71 -4.14 -1.49 -12.44
CA PRO A 71 -3.95 -0.04 -12.40
C PRO A 71 -2.64 0.40 -13.06
N PRO A 72 -2.59 1.55 -13.73
CA PRO A 72 -1.34 2.06 -14.31
C PRO A 72 -0.35 2.46 -13.23
N VAL A 73 0.90 2.67 -13.61
CA VAL A 73 1.98 3.03 -12.69
C VAL A 73 2.61 4.35 -13.11
N ASN A 74 2.69 5.32 -12.19
CA ASN A 74 3.41 6.57 -12.39
C ASN A 74 4.88 6.43 -11.98
N HIS A 75 5.74 6.05 -12.93
CA HIS A 75 7.16 5.76 -12.70
C HIS A 75 7.92 6.92 -12.03
N THR A 76 7.67 8.13 -12.47
CA THR A 76 8.39 9.32 -11.98
C THR A 76 7.93 9.73 -10.59
N ALA A 77 6.63 9.70 -10.31
CA ALA A 77 6.10 9.99 -8.98
C ALA A 77 6.55 8.94 -7.96
N LEU A 78 6.51 7.65 -8.31
CA LEU A 78 7.02 6.60 -7.43
C LEU A 78 8.54 6.71 -7.21
N THR A 79 9.31 7.16 -8.22
CA THR A 79 10.74 7.41 -8.01
C THR A 79 10.96 8.50 -6.97
N ALA A 80 10.27 9.63 -7.09
CA ALA A 80 10.35 10.72 -6.14
C ALA A 80 9.90 10.30 -4.72
N LEU A 81 8.93 9.39 -4.64
CA LEU A 81 8.49 8.82 -3.37
C LEU A 81 9.56 7.89 -2.76
N VAL A 82 10.16 7.00 -3.56
CA VAL A 82 11.24 6.09 -3.12
C VAL A 82 12.45 6.85 -2.57
N ASP A 83 12.75 8.02 -3.10
CA ASP A 83 13.83 8.87 -2.60
C ASP A 83 13.61 9.36 -1.15
N ARG A 84 12.40 9.20 -0.62
CA ARG A 84 12.00 9.53 0.76
C ARG A 84 11.79 8.30 1.65
N TRP A 85 11.94 7.11 1.10
CA TRP A 85 11.84 5.88 1.87
C TRP A 85 13.02 5.72 2.82
N ARG A 86 12.74 5.40 4.08
CA ARG A 86 13.78 5.12 5.08
C ARG A 86 13.62 3.69 5.61
N PRO A 87 14.63 2.84 5.35
CA PRO A 87 14.61 1.45 5.83
C PRO A 87 14.54 1.32 7.35
N GLU A 88 15.09 2.30 8.08
CA GLU A 88 15.12 2.33 9.54
C GLU A 88 13.73 2.40 10.17
N THR A 89 12.78 2.97 9.43
CA THR A 89 11.43 3.27 9.92
C THR A 89 10.34 2.59 9.13
N HIS A 90 10.70 1.96 8.00
CA HIS A 90 9.76 1.41 7.00
C HIS A 90 8.68 2.41 6.60
N SER A 91 9.08 3.67 6.42
CA SER A 91 8.19 4.76 6.08
C SER A 91 8.81 5.76 5.11
N PHE A 92 7.95 6.49 4.40
CA PHE A 92 8.31 7.64 3.59
C PHE A 92 8.36 8.87 4.49
N HIS A 93 9.48 9.56 4.48
CA HIS A 93 9.70 10.77 5.25
C HIS A 93 9.26 12.00 4.46
N LEU A 94 8.23 12.66 4.95
CA LEU A 94 7.58 13.81 4.31
C LEU A 94 7.46 14.99 5.30
N PRO A 95 7.26 16.24 4.82
CA PRO A 95 7.09 17.38 5.73
C PRO A 95 5.91 17.24 6.69
N CYS A 96 4.88 16.49 6.30
CA CYS A 96 3.73 16.18 7.15
C CYS A 96 3.97 15.01 8.13
N GLY A 97 5.17 14.44 8.21
CA GLY A 97 5.52 13.29 9.03
C GLY A 97 5.69 12.02 8.22
N GLU A 98 5.65 10.89 8.90
CA GLU A 98 5.84 9.58 8.28
C GLU A 98 4.53 9.05 7.70
N LEU A 99 4.62 8.48 6.49
CA LEU A 99 3.55 7.72 5.85
C LEU A 99 4.12 6.38 5.36
N THR A 100 3.31 5.33 5.41
CA THR A 100 3.68 4.04 4.82
C THR A 100 2.45 3.29 4.34
N MET A 101 2.64 2.39 3.38
CA MET A 101 1.61 1.42 3.04
C MET A 101 1.46 0.43 4.18
N THR A 102 0.24 0.23 4.69
CA THR A 102 -0.05 -0.61 5.85
C THR A 102 -0.73 -1.92 5.46
N LEU A 103 -0.95 -2.81 6.44
CA LEU A 103 -1.75 -4.03 6.24
C LEU A 103 -3.19 -3.70 5.85
N GLU A 104 -3.77 -2.61 6.37
CA GLU A 104 -5.07 -2.10 5.94
C GLU A 104 -5.06 -1.73 4.45
N ASP A 105 -4.08 -0.94 4.02
CA ASP A 105 -3.94 -0.54 2.63
C ASP A 105 -3.79 -1.76 1.71
N MET A 106 -2.96 -2.73 2.12
CA MET A 106 -2.74 -3.95 1.34
C MET A 106 -4.03 -4.75 1.18
N ALA A 107 -4.79 -4.94 2.26
CA ALA A 107 -6.08 -5.65 2.21
C ALA A 107 -7.11 -4.92 1.35
N MET A 108 -7.31 -3.62 1.58
CA MET A 108 -8.30 -2.81 0.86
C MET A 108 -8.02 -2.72 -0.64
N ILE A 109 -6.76 -2.51 -1.02
CA ILE A 109 -6.36 -2.33 -2.43
C ILE A 109 -6.36 -3.66 -3.19
N SER A 110 -5.88 -4.75 -2.57
CA SER A 110 -5.62 -6.01 -3.29
C SER A 110 -6.57 -7.15 -2.96
N GLY A 111 -7.24 -7.11 -1.82
CA GLY A 111 -8.02 -8.23 -1.28
C GLY A 111 -7.17 -9.44 -0.90
N LEU A 112 -5.84 -9.29 -0.77
CA LEU A 112 -4.98 -10.36 -0.30
C LEU A 112 -5.15 -10.58 1.21
N PRO A 113 -5.26 -11.83 1.69
CA PRO A 113 -5.37 -12.13 3.11
C PRO A 113 -4.11 -11.68 3.87
N ILE A 114 -4.31 -11.03 5.00
CA ILE A 114 -3.23 -10.61 5.91
C ILE A 114 -3.10 -11.50 7.13
N ASP A 115 -4.10 -12.32 7.40
CA ASP A 115 -4.06 -13.42 8.37
C ASP A 115 -3.68 -14.74 7.68
N GLY A 116 -3.23 -15.72 8.47
CA GLY A 116 -2.80 -17.03 7.99
C GLY A 116 -1.35 -17.36 8.34
N GLN A 117 -0.84 -18.45 7.80
CA GLN A 117 0.55 -18.86 8.00
C GLN A 117 1.51 -17.87 7.32
N ALA A 118 2.71 -17.72 7.88
CA ALA A 118 3.76 -16.95 7.23
C ALA A 118 4.16 -17.58 5.89
N ASP A 119 4.37 -16.75 4.87
CA ASP A 119 4.79 -17.18 3.53
C ASP A 119 6.27 -17.59 3.56
N THR A 120 6.53 -18.80 4.01
CA THR A 120 7.88 -19.33 4.23
C THR A 120 7.83 -20.86 4.23
N GLY A 121 8.97 -21.51 4.36
CA GLY A 121 9.02 -22.96 4.44
C GLY A 121 10.36 -23.52 3.96
N ARG A 122 10.35 -24.82 3.66
CA ARG A 122 11.51 -25.51 3.10
C ARG A 122 11.59 -25.24 1.61
N VAL A 123 12.70 -24.69 1.18
CA VAL A 123 12.96 -24.35 -0.23
C VAL A 123 14.27 -25.04 -0.65
N SER A 124 14.21 -26.35 -0.85
CA SER A 124 15.37 -27.07 -1.32
C SER A 124 15.67 -26.73 -2.79
N VAL A 125 16.88 -26.28 -3.06
CA VAL A 125 17.36 -26.07 -4.44
C VAL A 125 17.84 -27.38 -5.10
N VAL A 126 18.00 -28.45 -4.32
CA VAL A 126 18.62 -29.70 -4.82
C VAL A 126 17.73 -30.45 -5.80
N ASN A 127 16.43 -30.48 -5.61
CA ASN A 127 15.49 -31.23 -6.46
C ASN A 127 14.36 -30.35 -7.00
N TRP A 128 14.53 -29.06 -7.02
CA TRP A 128 13.45 -28.12 -7.37
C TRP A 128 12.87 -28.37 -8.78
N ARG A 129 13.69 -28.76 -9.77
CA ARG A 129 13.22 -29.07 -11.13
C ARG A 129 12.27 -30.28 -11.14
N LYS A 130 12.66 -31.35 -10.45
CA LYS A 130 11.83 -32.53 -10.32
C LYS A 130 10.51 -32.19 -9.62
N GLN A 131 10.56 -31.40 -8.55
CA GLN A 131 9.37 -30.93 -7.86
C GLN A 131 8.51 -30.04 -8.76
N THR A 132 9.11 -29.14 -9.55
CA THR A 132 8.37 -28.38 -10.58
C THR A 132 7.65 -29.32 -11.54
N GLY A 133 8.34 -30.36 -12.03
CA GLY A 133 7.73 -31.39 -12.87
C GLY A 133 6.52 -32.11 -12.24
N ILE A 134 6.58 -32.37 -10.94
CA ILE A 134 5.45 -32.93 -10.19
C ILE A 134 4.28 -31.95 -10.11
N LEU A 135 4.56 -30.68 -9.82
CA LEU A 135 3.54 -29.66 -9.54
C LEU A 135 2.84 -29.12 -10.79
N ILE A 136 3.56 -28.97 -11.90
CA ILE A 136 3.02 -28.40 -13.15
C ILE A 136 3.18 -29.34 -14.37
N ASP A 137 3.61 -30.59 -14.18
CA ASP A 137 3.81 -31.59 -15.22
C ASP A 137 4.76 -31.20 -16.36
N VAL A 138 5.70 -30.28 -16.08
CA VAL A 138 6.81 -29.93 -16.98
C VAL A 138 8.05 -29.62 -16.14
N GLN A 139 9.12 -30.37 -16.40
CA GLN A 139 10.38 -30.18 -15.69
C GLN A 139 11.25 -29.17 -16.47
N PRO A 140 11.76 -28.14 -15.81
CA PRO A 140 12.74 -27.25 -16.43
C PRO A 140 14.07 -27.97 -16.75
N ASP A 141 14.71 -27.55 -17.84
CA ASP A 141 16.02 -28.08 -18.24
C ASP A 141 17.11 -27.80 -17.19
N ASP A 142 18.14 -28.62 -17.17
CA ASP A 142 19.32 -28.39 -16.35
C ASP A 142 20.05 -27.11 -16.75
N PRO A 143 20.76 -26.45 -15.82
CA PRO A 143 21.51 -25.26 -16.14
C PRO A 143 22.61 -25.62 -17.15
N GLN A 144 22.90 -24.67 -18.06
CA GLN A 144 24.03 -24.83 -18.96
C GLN A 144 25.32 -25.05 -18.16
N GLU A 145 26.23 -25.86 -18.69
CA GLU A 145 27.50 -26.13 -18.07
C GLU A 145 28.23 -24.84 -17.64
N GLY A 146 28.70 -24.80 -16.42
CA GLY A 146 29.38 -23.62 -15.83
C GLY A 146 28.45 -22.51 -15.33
N LYS A 147 27.10 -22.63 -15.46
CA LYS A 147 26.17 -21.65 -14.88
C LYS A 147 25.60 -22.14 -13.55
N ALA A 148 25.56 -21.21 -12.58
CA ALA A 148 24.94 -21.49 -11.29
C ALA A 148 23.43 -21.77 -11.43
N ASP A 149 22.97 -22.75 -10.70
CA ASP A 149 21.53 -23.01 -10.54
C ASP A 149 20.91 -21.95 -9.62
N THR A 150 19.95 -21.20 -10.15
CA THR A 150 19.32 -20.08 -9.41
C THR A 150 17.91 -20.40 -8.94
N ALA A 151 17.46 -21.66 -9.03
CA ALA A 151 16.13 -22.15 -8.65
C ALA A 151 14.98 -21.23 -9.16
N ARG A 152 15.00 -20.96 -10.46
CA ARG A 152 13.99 -20.13 -11.13
C ARG A 152 13.88 -20.49 -12.61
N VAL A 153 12.72 -20.18 -13.19
CA VAL A 153 12.50 -20.21 -14.63
C VAL A 153 12.23 -18.81 -15.18
N ARG A 154 12.37 -18.63 -16.49
CA ARG A 154 11.92 -17.39 -17.13
C ARG A 154 10.40 -17.41 -17.31
N HIS A 155 9.74 -16.27 -17.16
CA HIS A 155 8.31 -16.13 -17.45
C HIS A 155 7.98 -16.54 -18.89
N SER A 156 8.88 -16.28 -19.87
CA SER A 156 8.71 -16.73 -21.25
C SER A 156 8.65 -18.25 -21.39
N TRP A 157 9.46 -18.98 -20.63
CA TRP A 157 9.40 -20.44 -20.59
C TRP A 157 8.06 -20.91 -20.01
N LEU A 158 7.63 -20.32 -18.89
CA LEU A 158 6.38 -20.71 -18.23
C LEU A 158 5.16 -20.45 -19.14
N LYS A 159 5.14 -19.33 -19.85
CA LYS A 159 4.11 -19.03 -20.86
C LYS A 159 4.14 -20.02 -22.02
N LEU A 160 5.32 -20.43 -22.46
CA LEU A 160 5.45 -21.41 -23.55
C LEU A 160 4.87 -22.78 -23.15
N VAL A 161 5.14 -23.24 -21.93
CA VAL A 161 4.77 -24.60 -21.52
C VAL A 161 3.36 -24.71 -20.95
N ARG A 162 2.78 -23.65 -20.38
CA ARG A 162 1.47 -23.66 -19.70
C ARG A 162 0.62 -22.40 -19.91
N GLY A 163 1.07 -21.45 -20.75
CA GLY A 163 0.34 -20.22 -21.06
C GLY A 163 -0.58 -20.36 -22.27
N ASP A 164 -0.94 -19.21 -22.89
CA ASP A 164 -1.93 -19.13 -23.97
C ASP A 164 -1.58 -19.94 -25.21
N THR A 165 -0.30 -20.24 -25.44
CA THR A 165 0.15 -21.11 -26.53
C THR A 165 -0.02 -22.60 -26.26
N ASN A 166 -0.23 -22.99 -25.00
CA ASN A 166 -0.47 -24.35 -24.57
C ASN A 166 -1.50 -24.35 -23.42
N PRO A 167 -2.77 -23.98 -23.70
CA PRO A 167 -3.81 -23.83 -22.69
C PRO A 167 -4.23 -25.18 -22.09
N CYS A 168 -4.94 -25.12 -20.96
CA CYS A 168 -5.51 -26.29 -20.32
C CYS A 168 -6.45 -27.03 -21.31
N PRO A 169 -6.26 -28.35 -21.54
CA PRO A 169 -7.09 -29.08 -22.48
C PRO A 169 -8.56 -29.09 -22.06
N LEU A 170 -9.46 -28.96 -23.03
CA LEU A 170 -10.88 -29.13 -22.80
C LEU A 170 -11.19 -30.55 -22.27
N GLY A 171 -11.93 -30.64 -21.18
CA GLY A 171 -12.25 -31.90 -20.52
C GLY A 171 -11.09 -32.51 -19.73
N ALA A 172 -10.08 -31.72 -19.39
CA ALA A 172 -9.00 -32.13 -18.49
C ALA A 172 -9.55 -32.63 -17.16
N ASN A 173 -8.91 -33.64 -16.60
CA ASN A 173 -9.25 -34.09 -15.26
C ASN A 173 -8.72 -33.09 -14.20
N ASP A 174 -9.18 -33.27 -12.97
CA ASP A 174 -8.87 -32.41 -11.84
C ASP A 174 -7.36 -32.22 -11.60
N VAL A 175 -6.55 -33.26 -11.75
CA VAL A 175 -5.10 -33.22 -11.59
C VAL A 175 -4.45 -32.28 -12.61
N VAL A 176 -4.86 -32.41 -13.88
CA VAL A 176 -4.35 -31.56 -14.96
C VAL A 176 -4.77 -30.10 -14.74
N VAL A 177 -6.03 -29.83 -14.36
CA VAL A 177 -6.51 -28.48 -14.05
C VAL A 177 -5.68 -27.87 -12.92
N GLN A 178 -5.37 -28.63 -11.87
CA GLN A 178 -4.52 -28.16 -10.77
C GLN A 178 -3.10 -27.82 -11.23
N GLN A 179 -2.51 -28.59 -12.14
CA GLN A 179 -1.18 -28.30 -12.67
C GLN A 179 -1.14 -26.99 -13.45
N TYR A 180 -2.16 -26.73 -14.26
CA TYR A 180 -2.30 -25.46 -14.99
C TYR A 180 -2.61 -24.29 -14.04
N ALA A 181 -3.47 -24.48 -13.06
CA ALA A 181 -3.78 -23.46 -12.03
C ALA A 181 -2.53 -23.06 -11.23
N ARG A 182 -1.66 -24.02 -10.86
CA ARG A 182 -0.37 -23.72 -10.21
C ARG A 182 0.55 -22.92 -11.11
N ALA A 183 0.68 -23.30 -12.38
CA ALA A 183 1.52 -22.59 -13.33
C ALA A 183 1.02 -21.15 -13.54
N TYR A 184 -0.28 -20.95 -13.67
CA TYR A 184 -0.92 -19.63 -13.77
C TYR A 184 -0.65 -18.79 -12.51
N LEU A 185 -0.93 -19.32 -11.32
CA LEU A 185 -0.68 -18.59 -10.07
C LEU A 185 0.81 -18.30 -9.85
N TRP A 186 1.69 -19.25 -10.15
CA TRP A 186 3.13 -19.02 -10.07
C TRP A 186 3.56 -17.87 -10.97
N TYR A 187 3.01 -17.80 -12.19
CA TYR A 187 3.24 -16.70 -13.11
C TYR A 187 2.74 -15.36 -12.51
N VAL A 188 1.47 -15.28 -12.08
CA VAL A 188 0.86 -14.06 -11.56
C VAL A 188 1.59 -13.57 -10.31
N LEU A 189 1.84 -14.45 -9.34
CA LEU A 189 2.53 -14.10 -8.10
C LEU A 189 3.92 -13.55 -8.37
N THR A 190 4.72 -14.22 -9.20
CA THR A 190 6.12 -13.80 -9.44
C THR A 190 6.25 -12.69 -10.49
N LYS A 191 5.24 -12.51 -11.33
CA LYS A 191 5.22 -11.42 -12.32
C LYS A 191 4.79 -10.10 -11.70
N VAL A 192 3.92 -10.13 -10.70
CA VAL A 192 3.24 -8.95 -10.18
C VAL A 192 3.47 -8.74 -8.69
N VAL A 193 3.09 -9.68 -7.83
CA VAL A 193 3.11 -9.49 -6.37
C VAL A 193 4.53 -9.55 -5.83
N PHE A 194 5.28 -10.55 -6.22
CA PHE A 194 6.65 -10.82 -5.78
C PHE A 194 7.67 -10.65 -6.92
N SER A 195 7.47 -9.64 -7.76
CA SER A 195 8.36 -9.41 -8.90
C SER A 195 9.79 -9.10 -8.44
N ASP A 196 10.78 -9.71 -9.08
CA ASP A 196 12.18 -9.42 -8.82
C ASP A 196 12.70 -8.25 -9.67
N ALA A 197 13.93 -7.80 -9.41
CA ALA A 197 14.55 -6.69 -10.13
C ALA A 197 14.68 -6.91 -11.65
N THR A 198 14.61 -8.17 -12.12
CA THR A 198 14.63 -8.48 -13.55
C THR A 198 13.22 -8.36 -14.17
N GLY A 199 12.17 -8.60 -13.38
CA GLY A 199 10.76 -8.60 -13.77
C GLY A 199 10.39 -9.71 -14.76
N ASN A 200 11.23 -10.73 -14.93
CA ASN A 200 11.05 -11.77 -15.92
C ASN A 200 11.31 -13.21 -15.42
N SER A 201 11.43 -13.39 -14.10
CA SER A 201 11.78 -14.68 -13.49
C SER A 201 10.71 -15.13 -12.50
N ALA A 202 10.30 -16.41 -12.62
CA ALA A 202 9.47 -17.10 -11.65
C ALA A 202 10.36 -17.89 -10.69
N LEU A 203 10.41 -17.46 -9.42
CA LEU A 203 11.20 -18.11 -8.38
C LEU A 203 10.50 -19.36 -7.87
N TRP A 204 11.23 -20.46 -7.74
CA TRP A 204 10.75 -21.74 -7.25
C TRP A 204 10.04 -21.65 -5.89
N MET A 205 10.55 -20.87 -4.97
CA MET A 205 10.01 -20.76 -3.62
C MET A 205 8.51 -20.41 -3.59
N PHE A 206 8.02 -19.63 -4.55
CA PHE A 206 6.60 -19.28 -4.63
C PHE A 206 5.73 -20.40 -5.23
N LEU A 207 6.30 -21.29 -6.06
CA LEU A 207 5.59 -22.48 -6.52
C LEU A 207 5.42 -23.49 -5.37
N GLU A 208 6.39 -23.59 -4.47
CA GLU A 208 6.31 -24.48 -3.32
C GLU A 208 5.14 -24.14 -2.39
N LEU A 209 4.80 -22.85 -2.22
CA LEU A 209 3.61 -22.44 -1.47
C LEU A 209 2.30 -22.91 -2.12
N LEU A 210 2.28 -23.20 -3.40
CA LEU A 210 1.11 -23.68 -4.13
C LEU A 210 0.97 -25.22 -4.10
N ASN A 211 1.82 -25.92 -3.36
CA ASN A 211 1.78 -27.38 -3.28
C ASN A 211 0.49 -27.88 -2.60
N ASN A 212 0.07 -27.20 -1.52
CA ASN A 212 -1.14 -27.53 -0.77
C ASN A 212 -2.19 -26.43 -0.92
N TRP A 213 -3.32 -26.73 -1.55
CA TRP A 213 -4.43 -25.81 -1.78
C TRP A 213 -5.19 -25.40 -0.50
N ASP A 214 -5.04 -26.14 0.59
CA ASP A 214 -5.74 -25.88 1.85
C ASP A 214 -4.95 -25.02 2.84
N THR A 215 -3.70 -24.72 2.52
CA THR A 215 -2.88 -23.88 3.38
C THR A 215 -3.29 -22.41 3.22
N GLN A 216 -3.78 -21.82 4.30
CA GLN A 216 -4.09 -20.40 4.34
C GLN A 216 -2.82 -19.62 4.65
N TYR A 217 -2.26 -18.97 3.66
CA TYR A 217 -1.11 -18.08 3.81
C TYR A 217 -1.53 -16.62 3.97
N SER A 218 -0.70 -15.82 4.62
CA SER A 218 -0.89 -14.38 4.78
C SER A 218 -0.31 -13.59 3.59
N TRP A 219 -0.76 -13.92 2.38
CA TRP A 219 -0.24 -13.37 1.13
C TRP A 219 -0.08 -11.84 1.13
N GLY A 220 -1.03 -11.11 1.75
CA GLY A 220 -0.97 -9.64 1.85
C GLY A 220 0.15 -9.16 2.78
N SER A 221 0.34 -9.84 3.92
CA SER A 221 1.45 -9.56 4.82
C SER A 221 2.80 -9.84 4.16
N ALA A 222 2.91 -10.96 3.46
CA ALA A 222 4.12 -11.31 2.71
C ALA A 222 4.39 -10.36 1.55
N ALA A 223 3.35 -9.95 0.82
CA ALA A 223 3.47 -8.98 -0.27
C ALA A 223 4.00 -7.63 0.24
N LEU A 224 3.52 -7.18 1.40
CA LEU A 224 3.99 -5.95 2.03
C LEU A 224 5.44 -6.07 2.51
N ALA A 225 5.81 -7.17 3.17
CA ALA A 225 7.19 -7.44 3.57
C ALA A 225 8.14 -7.45 2.37
N TYR A 226 7.73 -8.13 1.29
CA TYR A 226 8.53 -8.17 0.07
C TYR A 226 8.66 -6.78 -0.57
N LEU A 227 7.59 -5.99 -0.61
CA LEU A 227 7.61 -4.61 -1.12
C LEU A 227 8.55 -3.73 -0.29
N TYR A 228 8.49 -3.78 1.05
CA TYR A 228 9.39 -3.03 1.93
C TYR A 228 10.84 -3.38 1.64
N ARG A 229 11.19 -4.67 1.55
CA ARG A 229 12.54 -5.11 1.17
C ARG A 229 12.96 -4.58 -0.21
N GLN A 230 12.04 -4.50 -1.17
CA GLN A 230 12.36 -3.91 -2.48
C GLN A 230 12.55 -2.40 -2.41
N LEU A 231 11.82 -1.69 -1.55
CA LEU A 231 12.00 -0.26 -1.28
C LEU A 231 13.37 0.00 -0.63
N ASP A 232 13.77 -0.81 0.35
CA ASP A 232 15.08 -0.73 1.01
C ASP A 232 16.25 -0.92 0.02
N LEU A 233 16.08 -1.79 -0.94
CA LEU A 233 17.05 -1.99 -1.99
C LEU A 233 17.02 -0.86 -3.03
N ALA A 234 15.83 -0.36 -3.37
CA ALA A 234 15.65 0.64 -4.40
C ALA A 234 16.17 2.02 -3.96
N CYS A 235 15.92 2.44 -2.72
CA CYS A 235 16.35 3.75 -2.20
C CYS A 235 17.89 3.92 -2.15
N ARG A 236 18.65 2.83 -2.33
CA ARG A 236 20.12 2.83 -2.39
C ARG A 236 20.71 2.67 -3.80
N ARG A 237 19.87 2.43 -4.82
CA ARG A 237 20.33 2.25 -6.22
C ARG A 237 20.39 3.58 -6.96
N LYS A 238 21.59 3.96 -7.45
CA LYS A 238 21.86 5.26 -8.08
C LYS A 238 22.13 5.18 -9.59
N GLY A 239 22.34 4.00 -10.16
CA GLY A 239 22.69 3.82 -11.57
C GLY A 239 21.50 3.79 -12.53
N ASP A 240 21.78 3.86 -13.84
CA ASP A 240 20.79 3.89 -14.94
C ASP A 240 19.90 2.64 -15.02
N THR A 241 20.32 1.55 -14.38
CA THR A 241 19.55 0.31 -14.29
C THR A 241 18.71 0.21 -13.02
N SER A 242 18.62 1.30 -12.25
CA SER A 242 17.82 1.36 -11.02
C SER A 242 16.37 0.97 -11.29
N SER A 243 15.84 0.11 -10.45
CA SER A 243 14.45 -0.35 -10.58
C SER A 243 13.84 -0.59 -9.20
N LEU A 244 12.55 -0.33 -9.10
CA LEU A 244 11.68 -0.82 -8.05
C LEU A 244 10.94 -2.07 -8.55
N SER A 245 10.84 -3.07 -7.71
CA SER A 245 10.16 -4.34 -7.92
C SER A 245 9.27 -4.67 -6.71
N GLY A 246 8.64 -5.81 -6.69
CA GLY A 246 7.57 -6.13 -5.74
C GLY A 246 6.22 -5.68 -6.26
N PHE A 247 5.28 -5.44 -5.39
CA PHE A 247 3.89 -5.13 -5.72
C PHE A 247 3.70 -3.64 -6.06
N VAL A 248 4.33 -3.19 -7.16
CA VAL A 248 4.51 -1.77 -7.51
C VAL A 248 3.20 -1.04 -7.80
N TRP A 249 2.24 -1.67 -8.49
CA TRP A 249 1.00 -0.98 -8.77
C TRP A 249 0.15 -0.75 -7.50
N SER A 250 0.21 -1.64 -6.52
CA SER A 250 -0.46 -1.42 -5.24
C SER A 250 0.11 -0.20 -4.51
N LEU A 251 1.42 0.02 -4.60
CA LEU A 251 2.05 1.24 -4.09
C LEU A 251 1.62 2.49 -4.85
N SER A 252 1.39 2.39 -6.17
CA SER A 252 0.86 3.49 -6.98
C SER A 252 -0.56 3.87 -6.54
N VAL A 253 -1.43 2.88 -6.35
CA VAL A 253 -2.79 3.08 -5.85
C VAL A 253 -2.77 3.65 -4.43
N TRP A 254 -1.95 3.09 -3.53
CA TRP A 254 -1.77 3.62 -2.18
C TRP A 254 -1.38 5.11 -2.18
N MET A 255 -0.41 5.49 -3.05
CA MET A 255 0.00 6.87 -3.20
C MET A 255 -1.18 7.76 -3.61
N TRP A 256 -2.00 7.32 -4.56
CA TRP A 256 -3.15 8.08 -5.04
C TRP A 256 -4.30 8.15 -4.03
N GLU A 257 -4.48 7.12 -3.22
CA GLU A 257 -5.47 7.14 -2.14
C GLU A 257 -5.09 8.13 -1.03
N ARG A 258 -3.80 8.25 -0.71
CA ARG A 258 -3.35 8.99 0.47
C ARG A 258 -2.81 10.38 0.19
N ILE A 259 -2.19 10.61 -0.97
CA ILE A 259 -1.54 11.89 -1.29
C ILE A 259 -1.90 12.40 -2.70
N PRO A 260 -1.91 13.74 -2.90
CA PRO A 260 -2.30 14.32 -4.20
C PRO A 260 -1.24 14.18 -5.28
N VAL A 261 0.02 13.94 -4.92
CA VAL A 261 1.17 14.00 -5.82
C VAL A 261 1.09 12.89 -6.87
N GLY A 262 1.16 13.27 -8.14
CA GLY A 262 1.11 12.33 -9.26
C GLY A 262 -0.22 11.58 -9.43
N ARG A 263 -1.27 11.99 -8.72
CA ARG A 263 -2.60 11.40 -8.80
C ARG A 263 -3.25 11.69 -10.14
N PRO A 264 -3.89 10.70 -10.78
CA PRO A 264 -4.72 10.94 -11.96
C PRO A 264 -5.91 11.84 -11.65
N ASP A 265 -6.42 12.52 -12.68
CA ASP A 265 -7.61 13.37 -12.55
C ASP A 265 -8.88 12.51 -12.48
N PHE A 266 -9.66 12.70 -11.41
CA PHE A 266 -10.97 12.08 -11.18
C PHE A 266 -12.15 12.98 -11.49
N LYS A 267 -11.97 14.11 -12.15
CA LYS A 267 -13.08 15.02 -12.50
C LYS A 267 -14.21 14.34 -13.26
N ASN A 268 -13.93 13.20 -13.87
CA ASN A 268 -14.93 12.37 -14.48
C ASN A 268 -14.97 10.98 -13.82
N PRO A 269 -15.91 10.71 -12.91
CA PRO A 269 -16.11 9.38 -12.33
C PRO A 269 -16.28 8.28 -13.39
N LEU A 270 -16.77 8.66 -14.60
CA LEU A 270 -16.82 7.77 -15.76
C LEU A 270 -15.42 7.40 -16.29
N MET A 271 -14.37 8.17 -15.96
CA MET A 271 -12.99 7.80 -16.30
C MET A 271 -12.37 6.81 -15.31
N ALA A 272 -12.79 6.80 -14.08
CA ALA A 272 -12.44 5.73 -13.14
C ALA A 272 -13.06 4.39 -13.58
N ASN A 273 -14.28 4.45 -14.15
CA ASN A 273 -14.94 3.31 -14.78
C ASN A 273 -15.71 3.74 -16.04
N PRO A 274 -15.03 4.03 -17.17
CA PRO A 274 -15.66 4.60 -18.36
C PRO A 274 -16.65 3.69 -19.05
N ARG A 275 -16.79 2.44 -18.66
CA ARG A 275 -17.59 1.48 -19.41
C ARG A 275 -19.02 1.34 -18.91
N GLY A 276 -19.33 1.87 -17.73
CA GLY A 276 -20.65 1.66 -17.13
C GLY A 276 -21.06 0.17 -17.03
N ASN A 277 -20.10 -0.71 -17.28
CA ASN A 277 -20.31 -2.15 -17.20
C ASN A 277 -19.96 -2.57 -15.78
N HIS A 278 -20.99 -2.62 -14.98
CA HIS A 278 -20.90 -2.94 -13.55
C HIS A 278 -20.96 -4.45 -13.29
N ASP A 279 -20.64 -5.28 -14.28
CA ASP A 279 -20.62 -6.72 -14.14
C ASP A 279 -19.68 -7.13 -12.99
N GLY A 280 -20.25 -7.72 -11.95
CA GLY A 280 -19.55 -8.16 -10.76
C GLY A 280 -19.34 -7.11 -9.67
N LEU A 281 -19.77 -5.84 -9.84
CA LEU A 281 -19.64 -4.83 -8.77
C LEU A 281 -20.56 -5.11 -7.58
N HIS A 282 -21.76 -5.65 -7.85
CA HIS A 282 -22.75 -6.04 -6.87
C HIS A 282 -23.07 -7.51 -7.02
N ASP A 283 -22.04 -8.34 -7.14
CA ASP A 283 -22.18 -9.78 -7.29
C ASP A 283 -22.71 -10.39 -5.97
N ASP A 284 -23.65 -11.32 -6.07
CA ASP A 284 -24.19 -12.04 -4.91
C ASP A 284 -23.11 -12.90 -4.22
N ASP A 285 -22.06 -13.29 -4.95
CA ASP A 285 -20.88 -13.93 -4.39
C ASP A 285 -19.85 -12.87 -3.94
N PRO A 286 -19.68 -12.63 -2.63
CA PRO A 286 -18.77 -11.60 -2.11
C PRO A 286 -17.31 -11.74 -2.56
N TYR A 287 -16.90 -12.94 -2.97
CA TYR A 287 -15.54 -13.21 -3.48
C TYR A 287 -15.34 -12.80 -4.95
N GLN A 288 -16.43 -12.58 -5.70
CA GLN A 288 -16.37 -12.10 -7.08
C GLN A 288 -16.36 -10.57 -7.17
N ARG A 289 -16.70 -9.88 -6.09
CA ARG A 289 -16.75 -8.42 -6.02
C ARG A 289 -15.35 -7.81 -6.20
N PRO A 290 -15.24 -6.58 -6.70
CA PRO A 290 -13.95 -5.91 -6.88
C PRO A 290 -13.34 -5.45 -5.55
N THR A 291 -12.03 -5.21 -5.57
CA THR A 291 -11.31 -4.50 -4.52
C THR A 291 -11.27 -3.00 -4.83
N LEU A 292 -10.72 -2.20 -3.91
CA LEU A 292 -10.58 -0.75 -4.08
C LEU A 292 -9.76 -0.39 -5.34
N ALA A 293 -8.86 -1.25 -5.79
CA ALA A 293 -8.07 -1.04 -7.00
C ALA A 293 -8.92 -0.84 -8.27
N TYR A 294 -10.18 -1.27 -8.25
CA TYR A 294 -11.13 -1.08 -9.35
C TYR A 294 -11.27 0.39 -9.79
N TYR A 295 -11.30 1.32 -8.85
CA TYR A 295 -11.37 2.76 -9.17
C TYR A 295 -10.22 3.24 -10.06
N TRP A 296 -9.07 2.58 -9.98
CA TRP A 296 -7.82 3.03 -10.59
C TRP A 296 -7.44 2.27 -11.86
N GLU A 297 -8.23 1.30 -12.29
CA GLU A 297 -7.84 0.46 -13.42
C GLU A 297 -7.90 1.17 -14.78
N GLN A 298 -8.66 2.24 -14.91
CA GLN A 298 -8.87 2.95 -16.18
C GLN A 298 -8.49 4.45 -16.14
N VAL A 299 -7.67 4.84 -15.20
CA VAL A 299 -7.17 6.21 -15.10
C VAL A 299 -5.98 6.44 -16.04
N THR A 300 -5.81 7.68 -16.47
CA THR A 300 -4.66 8.10 -17.28
C THR A 300 -3.68 8.87 -16.43
N VAL A 301 -2.45 8.36 -16.35
CA VAL A 301 -1.34 9.04 -15.68
C VAL A 301 -0.79 10.13 -16.61
N TYR A 302 -0.49 11.30 -16.06
CA TYR A 302 0.12 12.39 -16.83
C TYR A 302 1.43 11.95 -17.49
N THR A 303 1.57 12.24 -18.76
CA THR A 303 2.75 11.95 -19.58
C THR A 303 3.48 13.25 -19.95
N GLY A 304 4.74 13.16 -20.35
CA GLY A 304 5.61 14.28 -20.68
C GLY A 304 7.05 13.93 -20.32
N SER A 305 7.98 14.87 -20.40
CA SER A 305 9.38 14.65 -20.01
C SER A 305 9.48 14.07 -18.61
N SER A 306 10.05 12.87 -18.49
CA SER A 306 10.19 12.19 -17.20
C SER A 306 11.10 12.96 -16.24
N HIS A 307 12.09 13.68 -16.76
CA HIS A 307 13.02 14.48 -16.00
C HIS A 307 12.32 15.69 -15.36
N VAL A 308 11.55 16.45 -16.16
CA VAL A 308 10.78 17.59 -15.67
C VAL A 308 9.73 17.15 -14.65
N ARG A 309 8.95 16.10 -14.96
CA ARG A 309 7.94 15.56 -14.04
C ARG A 309 8.55 15.10 -12.70
N TYR A 310 9.70 14.46 -12.74
CA TYR A 310 10.38 14.04 -11.52
C TYR A 310 10.71 15.23 -10.62
N LYS A 311 11.28 16.33 -11.18
CA LYS A 311 11.57 17.55 -10.42
C LYS A 311 10.29 18.18 -9.83
N CYS A 312 9.19 18.20 -10.60
CA CYS A 312 7.90 18.68 -10.13
C CYS A 312 7.39 17.85 -8.94
N TYR A 313 7.40 16.51 -9.05
CA TYR A 313 6.97 15.63 -7.96
C TYR A 313 7.86 15.74 -6.72
N MET A 314 9.17 15.94 -6.91
CA MET A 314 10.10 16.22 -5.82
C MET A 314 9.68 17.45 -5.02
N ASN A 315 9.41 18.56 -5.73
CA ASN A 315 8.97 19.79 -5.09
C ASN A 315 7.62 19.64 -4.39
N GLU A 316 6.68 18.94 -5.00
CA GLU A 316 5.37 18.72 -4.38
C GLU A 316 5.44 17.88 -3.11
N LEU A 317 6.25 16.84 -3.11
CA LEU A 317 6.48 16.03 -1.92
C LEU A 317 7.19 16.83 -0.81
N ASP A 318 8.10 17.76 -1.16
CA ASP A 318 8.78 18.63 -0.20
C ASP A 318 7.94 19.80 0.31
N THR A 319 6.81 20.07 -0.33
CA THR A 319 5.84 21.11 0.09
C THR A 319 4.52 20.52 0.60
N LEU A 320 4.42 19.20 0.69
CA LEU A 320 3.20 18.50 1.11
C LEU A 320 2.86 18.86 2.57
N THR A 321 1.64 19.31 2.79
CA THR A 321 1.14 19.64 4.14
C THR A 321 0.25 18.50 4.67
N ALA A 322 0.04 18.50 5.99
CA ALA A 322 -0.79 17.49 6.65
C ALA A 322 -2.27 17.56 6.23
N GLU A 323 -2.75 18.73 5.82
CA GLU A 323 -4.12 18.96 5.34
C GLU A 323 -4.35 18.41 3.94
N GLN A 324 -3.28 18.22 3.17
CA GLN A 324 -3.33 17.64 1.83
C GLN A 324 -3.32 16.11 1.81
N VAL A 325 -3.04 15.48 2.97
CA VAL A 325 -2.99 14.01 3.12
C VAL A 325 -4.36 13.48 3.46
N TYR A 326 -4.79 12.43 2.76
CA TYR A 326 -5.97 11.64 3.12
C TYR A 326 -5.55 10.60 4.17
N TRP A 327 -5.79 10.95 5.43
CA TRP A 327 -5.41 10.09 6.54
C TRP A 327 -6.29 8.85 6.67
N LEU A 328 -7.57 8.96 6.29
CA LEU A 328 -8.58 7.91 6.39
C LEU A 328 -9.33 7.72 5.06
N PRO A 329 -8.65 7.26 3.99
CA PRO A 329 -9.27 7.21 2.66
C PRO A 329 -10.38 6.15 2.52
N TYR A 330 -10.47 5.20 3.45
CA TYR A 330 -11.37 4.03 3.38
C TYR A 330 -12.60 4.14 4.27
N VAL A 331 -12.84 5.30 4.89
CA VAL A 331 -14.00 5.52 5.78
C VAL A 331 -15.24 5.91 4.99
N GLU A 332 -15.08 6.46 3.80
CA GLU A 332 -16.19 6.81 2.92
C GLU A 332 -16.75 5.54 2.25
N ASP A 333 -18.08 5.47 2.11
CA ASP A 333 -18.76 4.37 1.43
C ASP A 333 -18.30 4.32 -0.05
N CYS A 334 -17.94 3.13 -0.50
CA CYS A 334 -17.70 2.89 -1.91
C CYS A 334 -19.01 2.91 -2.69
N ASP A 335 -18.99 3.38 -3.95
CA ASP A 335 -20.13 3.34 -4.86
C ASP A 335 -20.53 1.91 -5.28
N PHE A 336 -19.81 0.91 -4.77
CA PHE A 336 -20.03 -0.51 -5.05
C PHE A 336 -19.71 -1.37 -3.82
N ASP A 337 -20.21 -2.60 -3.84
CA ASP A 337 -19.91 -3.57 -2.80
C ASP A 337 -18.47 -4.07 -2.92
N LEU A 338 -17.67 -3.85 -1.89
CA LEU A 338 -16.30 -4.36 -1.84
C LEU A 338 -16.25 -5.88 -1.68
N ASN A 339 -15.18 -6.46 -2.21
CA ASN A 339 -14.82 -7.85 -1.94
C ASN A 339 -14.66 -8.07 -0.43
N GLU A 340 -15.26 -9.13 0.09
CA GLU A 340 -15.23 -9.40 1.53
C GLU A 340 -13.80 -9.58 2.06
N MET A 341 -12.86 -10.01 1.21
CA MET A 341 -11.46 -10.16 1.57
C MET A 341 -10.78 -8.84 1.95
N CYS A 342 -11.32 -7.70 1.48
CA CYS A 342 -10.78 -6.38 1.83
C CYS A 342 -10.87 -6.09 3.33
N THR A 343 -11.92 -6.56 4.01
CA THR A 343 -12.20 -6.26 5.41
C THR A 343 -12.17 -7.48 6.34
N ARG A 344 -12.10 -8.69 5.80
CA ARG A 344 -12.14 -9.95 6.56
C ARG A 344 -11.19 -9.97 7.75
N ASP A 345 -9.96 -9.56 7.53
CA ASP A 345 -8.89 -9.61 8.53
C ASP A 345 -8.65 -8.25 9.21
N SER A 346 -9.67 -7.36 9.25
CA SER A 346 -9.57 -5.97 9.73
C SER A 346 -9.10 -5.85 11.19
N HIS A 347 -9.31 -6.87 11.99
CA HIS A 347 -8.81 -6.93 13.38
C HIS A 347 -7.27 -6.84 13.46
N LEU A 348 -6.54 -7.24 12.40
CA LEU A 348 -5.07 -7.20 12.34
C LEU A 348 -4.50 -5.92 11.71
N TRP A 349 -5.30 -5.01 11.18
CA TRP A 349 -4.80 -3.81 10.49
C TRP A 349 -3.81 -2.99 11.32
N ARG A 350 -3.99 -2.98 12.64
CA ARG A 350 -3.13 -2.26 13.59
C ARG A 350 -2.18 -3.18 14.36
N ALA A 351 -1.91 -4.37 13.88
CA ALA A 351 -0.94 -5.25 14.50
C ALA A 351 0.49 -4.74 14.26
N ARG A 352 1.24 -4.53 15.35
CA ARG A 352 2.67 -4.24 15.30
C ARG A 352 3.44 -5.55 15.29
N CYS A 353 3.68 -6.11 14.14
CA CYS A 353 4.16 -7.48 13.99
C CYS A 353 5.24 -7.60 12.90
N PRO A 354 6.09 -8.63 12.97
CA PRO A 354 6.94 -8.99 11.84
C PRO A 354 6.09 -9.57 10.71
N MET A 355 6.30 -9.06 9.52
CA MET A 355 5.76 -9.56 8.26
C MET A 355 6.83 -10.42 7.59
N ILE A 356 6.47 -11.59 7.08
CA ILE A 356 7.46 -12.60 6.65
C ILE A 356 7.18 -13.07 5.23
N CYS A 357 8.19 -12.96 4.36
CA CYS A 357 8.20 -13.54 3.02
C CYS A 357 9.56 -14.19 2.76
N PHE A 358 9.72 -15.47 3.07
CA PHE A 358 10.99 -16.21 2.97
C PHE A 358 12.16 -15.47 3.63
N PHE A 359 13.10 -14.95 2.83
CA PHE A 359 14.28 -14.21 3.33
C PHE A 359 13.95 -12.83 3.89
N ALA A 360 12.82 -12.23 3.52
CA ALA A 360 12.40 -10.92 3.98
C ALA A 360 11.60 -11.02 5.27
N VAL A 361 12.09 -10.41 6.32
CA VAL A 361 11.35 -10.15 7.57
C VAL A 361 11.40 -8.66 7.80
N GLU A 362 10.22 -8.03 7.80
CA GLU A 362 10.06 -6.59 7.92
C GLU A 362 9.01 -6.27 9.00
N TRP A 363 9.26 -5.26 9.81
CA TRP A 363 8.32 -4.85 10.83
C TRP A 363 7.23 -3.94 10.28
N HIS A 364 6.00 -4.19 10.68
CA HIS A 364 4.87 -3.29 10.51
C HIS A 364 4.79 -2.32 11.69
N PHE A 365 5.37 -1.13 11.54
CA PHE A 365 5.49 -0.13 12.60
C PHE A 365 4.27 0.80 12.64
N VAL A 366 3.13 0.30 13.09
CA VAL A 366 1.86 1.05 13.14
C VAL A 366 1.87 2.28 14.04
N ASP A 367 2.71 2.27 15.07
CA ASP A 367 2.89 3.40 15.99
C ASP A 367 3.55 4.61 15.32
N ARG A 368 4.35 4.40 14.27
CA ARG A 368 4.93 5.48 13.45
C ARG A 368 3.90 6.22 12.60
N VAL A 369 2.83 5.53 12.25
CA VAL A 369 1.79 6.03 11.33
C VAL A 369 0.39 5.94 11.94
N ALA A 370 0.27 6.05 13.26
CA ALA A 370 -1.00 5.93 13.98
C ALA A 370 -2.10 6.87 13.44
N ARG A 371 -1.72 8.03 12.89
CA ARG A 371 -2.64 8.97 12.26
C ARG A 371 -3.31 8.40 11.00
N GLN A 372 -2.66 7.47 10.27
CA GLN A 372 -3.27 6.78 9.12
C GLN A 372 -4.46 5.90 9.52
N PHE A 373 -4.60 5.58 10.80
CA PHE A 373 -5.73 4.85 11.39
C PHE A 373 -6.67 5.77 12.20
N GLY A 374 -6.58 7.11 12.00
CA GLY A 374 -7.37 8.09 12.78
C GLY A 374 -7.01 8.13 14.25
N ARG A 375 -5.87 7.58 14.64
CA ARG A 375 -5.45 7.48 16.04
C ARG A 375 -4.48 8.60 16.42
N ARG A 376 -4.34 8.80 17.73
CA ARG A 376 -3.41 9.77 18.28
C ARG A 376 -1.99 9.42 17.87
N GLN A 377 -1.35 10.30 17.09
CA GLN A 377 0.07 10.18 16.76
C GLN A 377 0.92 10.62 17.96
N GLY A 378 1.56 9.67 18.60
CA GLY A 378 2.57 9.92 19.61
C GLY A 378 3.98 9.82 19.03
N ILE A 379 4.99 10.02 19.88
CA ILE A 379 6.38 9.69 19.52
C ILE A 379 6.46 8.15 19.48
N PRO A 380 6.88 7.56 18.36
CA PRO A 380 6.95 6.12 18.21
C PRO A 380 8.08 5.50 19.04
N ILE A 381 8.02 4.18 19.22
CA ILE A 381 9.10 3.40 19.79
C ILE A 381 10.22 3.29 18.76
N GLU A 382 11.44 3.65 19.13
CA GLU A 382 12.61 3.47 18.27
C GLU A 382 13.16 2.04 18.42
N GLU A 383 13.39 1.39 17.30
CA GLU A 383 13.99 0.05 17.24
C GLU A 383 15.51 0.11 17.37
N SER A 384 16.10 -1.01 17.81
CA SER A 384 17.54 -1.16 17.82
C SER A 384 18.09 -1.17 16.37
N LYS A 385 19.06 -0.30 16.11
CA LYS A 385 19.74 -0.25 14.81
C LYS A 385 20.43 -1.59 14.48
N GLU A 386 20.95 -2.27 15.47
CA GLU A 386 21.59 -3.58 15.33
C GLU A 386 20.61 -4.65 14.93
N GLU A 387 19.38 -4.63 15.48
CA GLU A 387 18.32 -5.56 15.13
C GLU A 387 17.89 -5.36 13.67
N MET A 388 17.64 -4.11 13.25
CA MET A 388 17.30 -3.77 11.88
C MET A 388 18.39 -4.22 10.90
N LEU A 389 19.65 -3.94 11.16
CA LEU A 389 20.78 -4.41 10.35
C LEU A 389 20.85 -5.94 10.31
N SER A 390 20.53 -6.61 11.41
CA SER A 390 20.53 -8.07 11.48
C SER A 390 19.47 -8.71 10.58
N LEU A 391 18.25 -8.16 10.55
CA LEU A 391 17.17 -8.64 9.69
C LEU A 391 17.51 -8.46 8.19
N HIS A 392 18.18 -7.38 7.84
CA HIS A 392 18.54 -7.05 6.46
C HIS A 392 19.77 -7.78 5.92
N ARG A 393 20.45 -8.60 6.73
CA ARG A 393 21.54 -9.46 6.27
C ARG A 393 21.08 -10.56 5.31
N PHE A 394 19.81 -10.97 5.43
CA PHE A 394 19.31 -12.06 4.63
C PHE A 394 18.82 -11.57 3.29
N ASP A 395 19.39 -12.13 2.24
CA ASP A 395 18.94 -11.96 0.88
C ASP A 395 18.95 -13.31 0.14
N ARG A 396 18.27 -13.37 -0.97
CA ARG A 396 18.16 -14.59 -1.76
C ARG A 396 19.49 -15.04 -2.37
N ARG A 397 20.40 -14.12 -2.68
CA ARG A 397 21.65 -14.45 -3.41
C ARG A 397 22.71 -14.97 -2.47
N ASN A 398 22.86 -14.34 -1.32
CA ASN A 398 23.94 -14.63 -0.37
C ASN A 398 23.58 -15.79 0.58
N ASN A 399 22.32 -16.18 0.67
CA ASN A 399 21.82 -17.19 1.62
C ASN A 399 21.15 -18.38 0.90
N GLN A 400 21.72 -18.82 -0.21
CA GLN A 400 21.20 -19.98 -0.98
C GLN A 400 21.35 -21.32 -0.23
N ASP A 401 22.21 -21.37 0.77
CA ASP A 401 22.41 -22.49 1.68
C ASP A 401 21.25 -22.69 2.66
N ILE A 402 20.43 -21.65 2.88
CA ILE A 402 19.26 -21.76 3.74
C ILE A 402 18.14 -22.48 2.97
N SER A 403 17.94 -23.75 3.31
CA SER A 403 16.90 -24.59 2.72
C SER A 403 15.59 -24.58 3.50
N ASP A 404 15.56 -24.05 4.73
CA ASP A 404 14.38 -23.98 5.61
C ASP A 404 14.29 -22.61 6.28
N TRP A 405 13.58 -21.71 5.60
CA TRP A 405 13.32 -20.36 6.09
C TRP A 405 12.38 -20.32 7.28
N ALA A 406 11.45 -21.28 7.39
CA ALA A 406 10.56 -21.37 8.55
C ALA A 406 11.35 -21.66 9.84
N ASN A 407 12.30 -22.57 9.76
CA ASN A 407 13.20 -22.86 10.90
C ASN A 407 14.11 -21.66 11.20
N LYS A 408 14.63 -20.99 10.16
CA LYS A 408 15.50 -19.81 10.31
C LYS A 408 14.80 -18.65 11.00
N HIS A 409 13.52 -18.43 10.69
CA HIS A 409 12.73 -17.33 11.22
C HIS A 409 11.74 -17.75 12.31
N ARG A 410 11.96 -18.89 12.96
CA ARG A 410 11.04 -19.44 13.97
C ARG A 410 10.62 -18.41 15.03
N ALA A 411 11.58 -17.68 15.59
CA ALA A 411 11.29 -16.68 16.62
C ALA A 411 10.34 -15.56 16.10
N TRP A 412 10.54 -15.11 14.87
CA TRP A 412 9.67 -14.10 14.25
C TRP A 412 8.29 -14.64 13.93
N ILE A 413 8.20 -15.91 13.50
CA ILE A 413 6.93 -16.60 13.28
C ILE A 413 6.16 -16.76 14.59
N GLU A 414 6.85 -17.11 15.67
CA GLU A 414 6.25 -17.22 17.01
C GLU A 414 5.68 -15.88 17.50
N ILE A 415 6.42 -14.76 17.29
CA ILE A 415 5.91 -13.42 17.59
C ILE A 415 4.68 -13.12 16.72
N ARG A 416 4.78 -13.30 15.41
CA ARG A 416 3.67 -13.04 14.48
C ARG A 416 2.40 -13.81 14.83
N ASN A 417 2.53 -15.05 15.25
CA ASN A 417 1.41 -15.94 15.59
C ASN A 417 0.68 -15.56 16.88
N GLN A 418 1.15 -14.54 17.62
CA GLN A 418 0.42 -13.98 18.76
C GLN A 418 -0.82 -13.17 18.33
N GLY A 419 -0.95 -12.84 17.05
CA GLY A 419 -2.17 -12.30 16.43
C GLY A 419 -2.68 -11.04 17.13
N ASP A 420 -3.92 -11.10 17.64
CA ASP A 420 -4.61 -9.96 18.27
C ASP A 420 -3.87 -9.32 19.43
N THR A 421 -2.99 -10.05 20.13
CA THR A 421 -2.20 -9.51 21.24
C THR A 421 -1.18 -8.46 20.78
N LEU A 422 -0.86 -8.44 19.49
CA LEU A 422 0.06 -7.50 18.87
C LEU A 422 -0.63 -6.22 18.37
N VAL A 423 -1.96 -6.18 18.43
CA VAL A 423 -2.71 -5.01 17.99
C VAL A 423 -2.47 -3.83 18.93
N GLN A 424 -2.13 -2.69 18.33
CA GLN A 424 -1.87 -1.46 19.08
C GLN A 424 -3.07 -1.03 19.92
N SER A 425 -2.82 -0.80 21.19
CA SER A 425 -3.83 -0.40 22.18
C SER A 425 -4.19 1.09 22.13
N GLU A 426 -3.49 1.92 21.35
CA GLU A 426 -3.83 3.33 21.20
C GLU A 426 -5.18 3.49 20.49
N ASN A 427 -6.22 3.76 21.26
CA ASN A 427 -7.59 3.92 20.77
C ASN A 427 -8.08 5.38 20.80
N ARG A 428 -7.27 6.31 21.35
CA ARG A 428 -7.63 7.71 21.37
C ARG A 428 -7.63 8.26 19.94
N PRO A 429 -8.61 9.10 19.60
CA PRO A 429 -8.68 9.71 18.29
C PRO A 429 -7.49 10.66 18.07
N HIS A 430 -7.28 11.05 16.81
CA HIS A 430 -6.28 12.04 16.45
C HIS A 430 -6.36 13.28 17.36
N ASN A 431 -5.21 13.79 17.76
CA ASN A 431 -5.10 14.97 18.60
C ASN A 431 -3.98 15.87 18.07
N GLN A 432 -4.34 17.10 17.68
CA GLN A 432 -3.42 18.06 17.07
C GLN A 432 -2.22 18.41 17.96
N SER A 433 -2.43 18.55 19.27
CA SER A 433 -1.33 18.86 20.20
C SER A 433 -0.32 17.70 20.31
N ALA A 434 -0.79 16.45 20.31
CA ALA A 434 0.10 15.29 20.29
C ALA A 434 0.86 15.20 18.97
N TYR A 435 0.18 15.47 17.87
CA TYR A 435 0.78 15.47 16.54
C TYR A 435 1.85 16.57 16.38
N GLN A 436 1.62 17.76 16.90
CA GLN A 436 2.64 18.83 16.90
C GLN A 436 3.89 18.43 17.69
N LYS A 437 3.73 17.75 18.83
CA LYS A 437 4.88 17.22 19.59
C LYS A 437 5.65 16.15 18.81
N TYR A 438 4.92 15.26 18.14
CA TYR A 438 5.51 14.30 17.23
C TYR A 438 6.27 14.99 16.10
N GLN A 439 5.70 16.02 15.46
CA GLN A 439 6.36 16.76 14.36
C GLN A 439 7.67 17.41 14.80
N VAL A 440 7.72 17.99 16.00
CA VAL A 440 8.96 18.58 16.55
C VAL A 440 10.03 17.49 16.75
N TRP A 441 9.67 16.38 17.37
CA TRP A 441 10.57 15.25 17.53
C TRP A 441 11.04 14.68 16.19
N TYR A 442 10.11 14.53 15.25
CA TYR A 442 10.39 13.99 13.92
C TYR A 442 11.34 14.90 13.14
N ALA A 443 11.14 16.23 13.18
CA ALA A 443 12.01 17.19 12.53
C ALA A 443 13.46 17.15 13.05
N ASP A 444 13.61 17.03 14.38
CA ASP A 444 14.92 16.91 15.03
C ASP A 444 15.61 15.59 14.70
N ARG A 445 14.85 14.50 14.62
CA ARG A 445 15.36 13.14 14.53
C ARG A 445 15.69 12.68 13.11
N TYR A 446 14.90 13.18 12.11
CA TYR A 446 14.94 12.67 10.72
C TYR A 446 14.97 13.79 9.65
N GLY A 447 14.71 15.04 10.00
CA GLY A 447 14.51 16.14 9.07
C GLY A 447 13.15 16.12 8.36
N LEU A 448 12.70 17.27 7.89
CA LEU A 448 11.38 17.42 7.27
C LEU A 448 11.40 17.39 5.74
N LYS A 449 12.54 17.63 5.14
CA LYS A 449 12.65 17.82 3.69
C LYS A 449 13.89 17.12 3.16
N LEU A 450 13.72 16.53 1.99
CA LEU A 450 14.84 15.94 1.27
C LEU A 450 15.77 17.01 0.71
N LYS A 451 15.21 18.14 0.28
CA LYS A 451 15.93 19.29 -0.28
C LYS A 451 15.32 20.59 0.26
N PRO A 452 16.11 21.62 0.55
CA PRO A 452 15.60 22.98 0.75
C PRO A 452 14.73 23.42 -0.42
N GLY A 453 13.79 24.32 -0.20
CA GLY A 453 12.84 24.77 -1.23
C GLY A 453 13.54 25.22 -2.52
N TRP A 454 12.86 25.08 -3.65
CA TRP A 454 13.36 25.51 -4.96
C TRP A 454 13.56 27.02 -4.97
N THR A 455 14.72 27.48 -5.48
CA THR A 455 14.96 28.90 -5.75
C THR A 455 14.18 29.34 -7.01
N HIS A 456 14.09 30.66 -7.20
CA HIS A 456 13.47 31.21 -8.39
C HIS A 456 14.27 30.83 -9.67
N GLU A 457 15.58 30.80 -9.56
CA GLU A 457 16.48 30.38 -10.64
C GLU A 457 16.25 28.93 -11.02
N GLU A 458 16.20 28.02 -10.05
CA GLU A 458 15.94 26.58 -10.28
C GLU A 458 14.57 26.35 -10.95
N TRP A 459 13.54 27.12 -10.57
CA TRP A 459 12.25 27.07 -11.25
C TRP A 459 12.31 27.61 -12.69
N SER A 460 13.03 28.71 -12.90
CA SER A 460 13.20 29.28 -14.23
C SER A 460 13.95 28.35 -15.15
N GLU A 461 14.98 27.67 -14.67
CA GLU A 461 15.71 26.65 -15.41
C GLU A 461 14.80 25.47 -15.75
N LEU A 462 14.03 24.96 -14.80
CA LEU A 462 13.08 23.86 -15.01
C LEU A 462 12.05 24.19 -16.09
N VAL A 463 11.48 25.40 -16.05
CA VAL A 463 10.51 25.86 -17.06
C VAL A 463 11.18 26.03 -18.42
N SER A 464 12.45 26.44 -18.48
CA SER A 464 13.20 26.61 -19.74
C SER A 464 13.63 25.30 -20.38
N GLU A 465 13.84 24.23 -19.61
CA GLU A 465 14.22 22.89 -20.13
C GLU A 465 13.11 22.27 -20.99
N ASP A 466 11.87 22.36 -20.55
CA ASP A 466 10.71 21.82 -21.25
C ASP A 466 9.45 22.62 -20.87
N PRO A 467 9.25 23.82 -21.47
CA PRO A 467 8.14 24.70 -21.12
C PRO A 467 6.77 24.07 -21.29
N GLU A 468 6.61 23.23 -22.32
CA GLU A 468 5.33 22.59 -22.63
C GLU A 468 4.96 21.57 -21.53
N THR A 469 5.90 20.72 -21.13
CA THR A 469 5.67 19.75 -20.04
C THR A 469 5.47 20.47 -18.71
N ALA A 470 6.27 21.50 -18.37
CA ALA A 470 6.13 22.24 -17.12
C ALA A 470 4.77 22.94 -17.03
N GLN A 471 4.34 23.62 -18.09
CA GLN A 471 3.04 24.29 -18.17
C GLN A 471 1.88 23.30 -18.12
N GLY A 472 1.98 22.20 -18.88
CA GLY A 472 0.98 21.14 -18.89
C GLY A 472 0.83 20.48 -17.53
N TYR A 473 1.94 20.23 -16.84
CA TYR A 473 1.93 19.68 -15.49
C TYR A 473 1.31 20.64 -14.46
N GLN A 474 1.66 21.93 -14.52
CA GLN A 474 1.04 22.94 -13.65
C GLN A 474 -0.47 23.01 -13.84
N THR A 475 -0.94 23.00 -15.09
CA THR A 475 -2.36 23.01 -15.41
C THR A 475 -3.07 21.78 -14.87
N PHE A 476 -2.49 20.59 -15.11
CA PHE A 476 -3.01 19.32 -14.62
C PHE A 476 -3.08 19.30 -13.08
N ASN A 477 -2.03 19.73 -12.42
CA ASN A 477 -1.93 19.73 -10.97
C ASN A 477 -2.89 20.72 -10.32
N THR A 478 -3.05 21.91 -10.91
CA THR A 478 -4.05 22.89 -10.46
C THR A 478 -5.44 22.27 -10.53
N ALA A 479 -5.76 21.62 -11.65
CA ALA A 479 -7.04 20.95 -11.83
C ALA A 479 -7.28 19.83 -10.78
N VAL A 480 -6.26 19.03 -10.47
CA VAL A 480 -6.33 18.00 -9.43
C VAL A 480 -6.49 18.59 -8.03
N ARG A 481 -5.77 19.67 -7.73
CA ARG A 481 -5.87 20.39 -6.45
C ARG A 481 -7.22 21.05 -6.29
N ASP A 482 -7.76 21.70 -7.33
CA ASP A 482 -9.06 22.33 -7.30
C ASP A 482 -10.17 21.30 -7.09
N ALA A 483 -10.08 20.15 -7.74
CA ALA A 483 -11.00 19.05 -7.52
C ALA A 483 -10.94 18.52 -6.08
N ARG A 484 -9.78 18.59 -5.43
CA ARG A 484 -9.56 18.25 -4.02
C ARG A 484 -9.77 19.41 -3.05
N GLY A 485 -9.61 20.64 -3.47
CA GLY A 485 -9.84 21.84 -2.63
C GLY A 485 -11.29 21.91 -2.12
N ALA A 486 -12.20 21.11 -2.71
CA ALA A 486 -13.49 20.82 -2.12
C ALA A 486 -13.40 19.91 -0.88
N HIS A 487 -12.29 19.22 -0.66
CA HIS A 487 -12.02 18.42 0.53
C HIS A 487 -11.07 19.17 1.47
N VAL A 488 -11.61 20.12 2.21
CA VAL A 488 -10.98 20.65 3.41
C VAL A 488 -10.74 19.47 4.36
N ASP A 489 -9.63 19.49 5.14
CA ASP A 489 -9.46 18.48 6.21
C ASP A 489 -10.61 18.61 7.21
N TYR A 490 -11.63 17.81 7.01
CA TYR A 490 -12.79 17.75 7.89
C TYR A 490 -12.52 16.93 9.16
N ALA A 491 -11.33 16.33 9.33
CA ALA A 491 -11.05 15.46 10.47
C ALA A 491 -11.26 16.19 11.82
N PRO A 492 -10.79 17.44 12.04
CA PRO A 492 -11.11 18.16 13.28
C PRO A 492 -12.60 18.44 13.45
N MET A 493 -13.30 18.70 12.36
CA MET A 493 -14.74 18.92 12.35
C MET A 493 -15.50 17.61 12.59
N HIS A 494 -15.09 16.53 11.95
CA HIS A 494 -15.65 15.19 12.17
C HIS A 494 -15.43 14.70 13.60
N ASP A 495 -14.24 14.95 14.18
CA ASP A 495 -13.95 14.64 15.59
C ASP A 495 -14.83 15.41 16.55
N GLU A 496 -15.09 16.68 16.26
CA GLU A 496 -15.99 17.49 17.08
C GLU A 496 -17.45 17.09 16.90
N MET A 497 -17.88 16.82 15.68
CA MET A 497 -19.22 16.27 15.40
C MET A 497 -19.39 14.90 16.05
N GLY A 498 -18.39 14.03 15.98
CA GLY A 498 -18.40 12.73 16.64
C GLY A 498 -18.53 12.85 18.16
N ARG A 499 -17.83 13.79 18.78
CA ARG A 499 -17.98 14.11 20.21
C ARG A 499 -19.39 14.59 20.56
N GLU A 500 -19.96 15.50 19.78
CA GLU A 500 -21.33 15.99 20.00
C GLU A 500 -22.36 14.87 19.84
N LEU A 501 -22.18 13.96 18.87
CA LEU A 501 -23.03 12.77 18.70
C LEU A 501 -22.93 11.82 19.89
N LEU A 502 -21.72 11.53 20.38
CA LEU A 502 -21.53 10.68 21.57
C LEU A 502 -22.17 11.30 22.83
N LEU A 503 -22.11 12.62 22.97
CA LEU A 503 -22.81 13.32 24.04
C LEU A 503 -24.33 13.20 23.89
N CYS A 504 -24.87 13.24 22.66
CA CYS A 504 -26.28 12.97 22.40
C CYS A 504 -26.67 11.54 22.81
N VAL A 505 -25.86 10.54 22.43
CA VAL A 505 -26.09 9.14 22.84
C VAL A 505 -26.10 9.00 24.36
N ASN A 506 -25.16 9.64 25.06
CA ASN A 506 -25.09 9.58 26.50
C ASN A 506 -26.30 10.24 27.20
N ASP A 507 -26.70 11.42 26.72
CA ASP A 507 -27.91 12.11 27.24
C ASP A 507 -29.19 11.31 26.95
N ALA A 508 -29.27 10.63 25.79
CA ALA A 508 -30.37 9.74 25.46
C ALA A 508 -30.45 8.53 26.44
N ASN A 509 -29.29 7.91 26.71
CA ASN A 509 -29.22 6.80 27.66
C ASN A 509 -29.65 7.21 29.08
N VAL A 510 -29.25 8.41 29.52
CA VAL A 510 -29.70 8.96 30.81
C VAL A 510 -31.20 9.21 30.79
N ALA A 511 -31.75 9.77 29.72
CA ALA A 511 -33.21 9.99 29.62
C ALA A 511 -34.01 8.69 29.61
N LEU A 512 -33.50 7.66 28.90
CA LEU A 512 -34.16 6.35 28.79
C LEU A 512 -34.03 5.50 30.08
N SER A 513 -33.12 5.81 30.97
CA SER A 513 -32.99 5.14 32.27
C SER A 513 -34.09 5.50 33.26
N HIS A 514 -34.86 6.55 32.98
CA HIS A 514 -36.00 6.94 33.82
C HIS A 514 -37.27 6.15 33.46
N PRO A 515 -38.06 5.68 34.45
CA PRO A 515 -39.28 4.96 34.19
C PRO A 515 -40.28 5.79 33.36
N PRO A 516 -40.95 5.21 32.36
CA PRO A 516 -41.92 5.93 31.54
C PRO A 516 -43.14 6.40 32.35
N GLY A 517 -43.66 7.60 32.04
CA GLY A 517 -44.95 8.09 32.57
C GLY A 517 -44.87 8.97 33.82
N GLY A 518 -43.71 9.31 34.33
CA GLY A 518 -43.57 10.26 35.46
C GLY A 518 -43.26 11.68 35.00
N ALA A 519 -43.70 12.69 35.78
CA ALA A 519 -43.40 14.12 35.51
C ALA A 519 -41.89 14.40 35.41
N LEU A 520 -41.07 13.62 36.12
CA LEU A 520 -39.60 13.69 36.04
C LEU A 520 -39.09 13.17 34.69
N SER A 521 -39.70 12.11 34.15
CA SER A 521 -39.34 11.53 32.86
C SER A 521 -39.64 12.51 31.72
N GLU A 522 -40.80 13.15 31.74
CA GLU A 522 -41.18 14.15 30.72
C GLU A 522 -40.27 15.38 30.76
N ARG A 523 -39.96 15.87 31.94
CA ARG A 523 -39.01 17.00 32.12
C ARG A 523 -37.61 16.68 31.64
N THR A 524 -37.13 15.45 31.91
CA THR A 524 -35.80 14.97 31.46
C THR A 524 -35.78 14.81 29.95
N LEU A 525 -36.83 14.22 29.35
CA LEU A 525 -36.93 14.10 27.89
C LEU A 525 -36.95 15.46 27.19
N ARG A 526 -37.70 16.43 27.71
CA ARG A 526 -37.74 17.79 27.15
C ARG A 526 -36.41 18.46 27.24
N SER A 527 -35.71 18.38 28.37
CA SER A 527 -34.34 18.90 28.55
C SER A 527 -33.35 18.24 27.59
N THR A 528 -33.45 16.92 27.40
CA THR A 528 -32.62 16.17 26.46
C THR A 528 -32.83 16.60 25.01
N MET A 529 -34.10 16.79 24.60
CA MET A 529 -34.43 17.29 23.26
C MET A 529 -33.93 18.72 23.03
N GLU A 530 -33.97 19.59 24.05
CA GLU A 530 -33.39 20.93 23.94
C GLU A 530 -31.84 20.90 23.79
N LYS A 531 -31.16 19.99 24.50
CA LYS A 531 -29.73 19.75 24.33
C LYS A 531 -29.43 19.23 22.91
N PHE A 532 -30.20 18.26 22.42
CA PHE A 532 -30.07 17.73 21.05
C PHE A 532 -30.23 18.85 20.02
N LYS A 533 -31.27 19.66 20.14
CA LYS A 533 -31.50 20.79 19.24
C LYS A 533 -30.28 21.73 19.21
N LYS A 534 -29.70 22.06 20.36
CA LYS A 534 -28.50 22.92 20.43
C LYS A 534 -27.29 22.27 19.77
N ARG A 535 -27.04 20.97 20.02
CA ARG A 535 -25.91 20.24 19.45
C ARG A 535 -26.05 20.03 17.95
N PHE A 536 -27.25 19.66 17.48
CA PHE A 536 -27.51 19.55 16.05
C PHE A 536 -27.39 20.89 15.34
N HIS A 537 -27.83 21.98 15.97
CA HIS A 537 -27.62 23.31 15.41
C HIS A 537 -26.13 23.68 15.31
N LYS A 538 -25.34 23.35 16.34
CA LYS A 538 -23.89 23.53 16.31
C LYS A 538 -23.24 22.70 15.19
N MET A 539 -23.60 21.42 15.05
CA MET A 539 -23.10 20.58 13.97
C MET A 539 -23.52 21.10 12.58
N ALA A 540 -24.76 21.55 12.43
CA ALA A 540 -25.23 22.19 11.20
C ALA A 540 -24.46 23.48 10.87
N GLN A 541 -24.11 24.29 11.87
CA GLN A 541 -23.25 25.47 11.67
C GLN A 541 -21.84 25.09 11.23
N MET A 542 -21.27 24.02 11.78
CA MET A 542 -19.96 23.49 11.33
C MET A 542 -20.01 23.06 9.86
N LEU A 543 -21.08 22.43 9.42
CA LEU A 543 -21.28 22.02 8.03
C LEU A 543 -21.59 23.22 7.11
N SER A 544 -22.29 24.24 7.58
CA SER A 544 -22.70 25.41 6.76
C SER A 544 -21.59 26.45 6.57
N CYS A 545 -20.54 26.42 7.39
CA CYS A 545 -19.36 27.28 7.18
C CYS A 545 -18.61 27.00 5.86
N HIS A 546 -18.98 25.95 5.13
CA HIS A 546 -18.30 25.49 3.93
C HIS A 546 -19.14 25.52 2.64
N GLY A 547 -20.26 26.22 2.57
CA GLY A 547 -20.87 26.44 1.26
C GLY A 547 -22.38 26.58 1.13
N ALA A 548 -23.17 26.47 2.19
CA ALA A 548 -24.60 26.75 2.13
C ALA A 548 -25.00 27.72 3.24
N GLN A 549 -25.53 28.88 2.88
CA GLN A 549 -26.21 29.73 3.87
C GLN A 549 -27.49 29.02 4.32
N SER A 550 -27.63 28.81 5.64
CA SER A 550 -28.72 28.07 6.26
C SER A 550 -30.14 28.65 6.01
N SER A 551 -30.25 29.79 5.32
CA SER A 551 -31.51 30.43 4.95
C SER A 551 -32.28 29.69 3.85
N ASP A 552 -31.60 28.86 3.03
CA ASP A 552 -32.23 28.27 1.85
C ASP A 552 -32.84 26.88 2.09
N VAL A 553 -32.56 26.27 3.23
CA VAL A 553 -33.00 24.89 3.54
C VAL A 553 -34.37 24.86 4.24
N TYR A 554 -34.83 25.98 4.80
CA TYR A 554 -36.11 26.05 5.54
C TYR A 554 -36.98 27.25 5.15
N ALA A 555 -37.24 27.45 3.86
CA ALA A 555 -38.40 28.22 3.47
C ALA A 555 -39.62 27.27 3.46
N PRO A 556 -40.62 27.42 4.32
CA PRO A 556 -41.84 26.62 4.20
C PRO A 556 -42.51 26.94 2.86
N LYS A 557 -42.80 25.90 2.09
CA LYS A 557 -43.65 26.01 0.91
C LYS A 557 -45.04 26.35 1.30
#